data_c8ef1a80aab13ec154f76dbca9ec8c2a
#
_entry.id   c8ef1a80aab13ec154f76dbca9ec8c2a
#
_cell.length_a   1.000
_cell.length_b   1.000
_cell.length_c   1.000
_cell.angle_alpha   90.00
_cell.angle_beta   90.00
_cell.angle_gamma   90.00
#
_symmetry.space_group_name_H-M   'P 1'
#
loop_
_entity.id
_entity.type
_entity.pdbx_description
1 polymer ?
#
loop_
_entity_poly.entity_id
_entity_poly.type
_entity_poly.pdbx_seq_one_letter_code
_entity_poly.pdbx_strand_id
1 'polypeptide(L)'
;ELQTLEPFGVGNPKPVFAEQHFHILEASRLGKNRNVLSMKVANEKGYVIKAVYFGDIDVFEEFVCEIWGDSELQKMYQKQPNEIDIGFAYYPSINEYGGNRTLQIVVTDYCVVHKDR
;
A
#
# COMPACT_ATOMS: atom_id res chain seq x y z
N GLU A 1 2.43 -15.36 -6.88
CA GLU A 1 3.40 -15.49 -7.79
C GLU A 1 4.31 -14.36 -7.89
N LEU A 2 5.52 -14.63 -8.02
CA LEU A 2 6.44 -13.63 -8.09
C LEU A 2 6.53 -13.13 -9.46
N GLN A 3 6.25 -11.88 -9.68
CA GLN A 3 6.30 -11.35 -10.93
C GLN A 3 7.35 -10.38 -10.97
N THR A 4 8.36 -10.56 -11.73
CA THR A 4 9.33 -9.56 -11.79
C THR A 4 8.94 -8.57 -12.79
N LEU A 5 8.97 -7.37 -12.45
CA LEU A 5 8.67 -6.37 -13.35
C LEU A 5 9.91 -5.98 -14.03
N GLU A 6 9.92 -6.06 -15.29
CA GLU A 6 11.04 -5.67 -16.00
C GLU A 6 11.04 -4.32 -16.22
N PRO A 7 12.01 -3.76 -16.51
CA PRO A 7 13.31 -4.15 -16.58
C PRO A 7 13.99 -3.79 -15.38
N PHE A 8 14.26 -4.67 -14.56
CA PHE A 8 14.87 -4.25 -13.59
C PHE A 8 16.04 -3.89 -13.81
N GLY A 9 16.29 -3.24 -13.88
CA GLY A 9 17.26 -2.73 -14.10
C GLY A 9 18.45 -3.12 -13.89
N VAL A 10 19.14 -2.73 -14.41
CA VAL A 10 20.31 -2.91 -14.29
C VAL A 10 20.78 -2.45 -13.04
N GLY A 11 21.35 -3.08 -12.33
CA GLY A 11 21.99 -2.68 -11.17
C GLY A 11 21.17 -2.56 -9.99
N ASN A 12 19.96 -2.87 -10.01
CA ASN A 12 19.23 -2.74 -8.82
C ASN A 12 18.18 -3.73 -8.75
N PRO A 13 18.52 -4.89 -8.35
CA PRO A 13 17.63 -5.93 -8.42
C PRO A 13 16.71 -6.07 -7.26
N LYS A 14 16.14 -5.07 -6.75
CA LYS A 14 15.20 -5.27 -5.70
C LYS A 14 14.04 -6.06 -6.21
N PRO A 15 13.73 -7.17 -5.60
CA PRO A 15 12.60 -7.94 -6.06
C PRO A 15 11.31 -7.22 -5.74
N VAL A 16 10.38 -7.23 -6.64
CA VAL A 16 9.09 -6.63 -6.45
C VAL A 16 8.05 -7.74 -6.45
N PHE A 17 7.22 -7.74 -5.45
CA PHE A 17 6.17 -8.72 -5.32
C PHE A 17 4.83 -8.08 -5.61
N ALA A 18 3.86 -8.84 -6.00
CA ALA A 18 2.52 -8.33 -6.22
C ALA A 18 1.52 -9.22 -5.51
N GLU A 19 0.65 -8.58 -4.75
CA GLU A 19 -0.42 -9.30 -4.10
C GLU A 19 -1.70 -8.61 -4.43
N GLN A 20 -2.74 -9.34 -4.71
CA GLN A 20 -3.95 -8.77 -5.25
C GLN A 20 -4.91 -8.26 -4.20
N HIS A 21 -4.80 -8.71 -2.98
CA HIS A 21 -5.78 -8.36 -1.97
C HIS A 21 -5.13 -7.90 -0.70
N PHE A 22 -5.13 -6.60 -0.50
CA PHE A 22 -4.76 -6.03 0.79
C PHE A 22 -5.92 -5.19 1.23
N HIS A 23 -6.38 -5.38 2.44
CA HIS A 23 -7.43 -4.54 2.99
C HIS A 23 -6.78 -3.44 3.80
N ILE A 24 -7.11 -2.19 3.52
CA ILE A 24 -6.50 -1.08 4.21
C ILE A 24 -7.22 -0.85 5.52
N LEU A 25 -6.50 -0.98 6.62
CA LEU A 25 -7.09 -0.80 7.93
C LEU A 25 -7.04 0.65 8.38
N GLU A 26 -5.97 1.33 8.06
CA GLU A 26 -5.85 2.75 8.40
C GLU A 26 -4.75 3.37 7.58
N ALA A 27 -4.76 4.66 7.47
CA ALA A 27 -3.76 5.39 6.70
C ALA A 27 -3.55 6.76 7.28
N SER A 28 -2.37 7.31 7.08
CA SER A 28 -2.03 8.66 7.50
C SER A 28 -1.05 9.26 6.53
N ARG A 29 -1.12 10.55 6.34
CA ARG A 29 -0.14 11.25 5.52
C ARG A 29 0.95 11.77 6.42
N LEU A 30 2.19 11.50 6.07
CA LEU A 30 3.34 11.87 6.88
C LEU A 30 4.35 12.67 6.05
N GLY A 31 5.35 13.20 6.71
CA GLY A 31 6.41 13.95 6.06
C GLY A 31 6.13 15.43 6.07
N LYS A 32 7.16 16.23 5.81
CA LYS A 32 7.00 17.65 5.87
C LYS A 32 6.00 18.17 4.89
N ASN A 33 5.95 17.59 3.71
CA ASN A 33 5.01 18.01 2.69
C ASN A 33 3.85 17.05 2.59
N ARG A 34 3.69 16.18 3.56
CA ARG A 34 2.63 15.19 3.57
C ARG A 34 2.65 14.36 2.30
N ASN A 35 3.85 14.00 1.88
CA ASN A 35 4.03 13.27 0.65
C ASN A 35 4.32 11.80 0.87
N VAL A 36 4.12 11.29 2.06
CA VAL A 36 4.28 9.86 2.35
C VAL A 36 2.97 9.36 2.90
N LEU A 37 2.45 8.30 2.32
CA LEU A 37 1.23 7.70 2.83
C LEU A 37 1.62 6.46 3.62
N SER A 38 1.35 6.46 4.91
CA SER A 38 1.64 5.34 5.78
C SER A 38 0.35 4.60 6.03
N MET A 39 0.35 3.31 5.82
CA MET A 39 -0.87 2.52 5.93
C MET A 39 -0.62 1.28 6.74
N LYS A 40 -1.66 0.77 7.38
CA LYS A 40 -1.64 -0.57 7.92
C LYS A 40 -2.60 -1.36 7.07
N VAL A 41 -2.13 -2.45 6.53
CA VAL A 41 -2.92 -3.26 5.63
C VAL A 41 -2.90 -4.71 6.09
N ALA A 42 -3.95 -5.43 5.80
CA ALA A 42 -4.03 -6.85 6.11
C ALA A 42 -4.03 -7.62 4.81
N ASN A 43 -3.22 -8.66 4.74
CA ASN A 43 -3.19 -9.45 3.51
C ASN A 43 -4.29 -10.50 3.54
N GLU A 44 -4.32 -11.36 2.54
CA GLU A 44 -5.41 -12.34 2.47
C GLU A 44 -5.41 -13.28 3.65
N LYS A 45 -4.29 -13.47 4.27
CA LYS A 45 -4.21 -14.39 5.40
C LYS A 45 -4.49 -13.69 6.73
N GLY A 46 -4.75 -12.40 6.69
CA GLY A 46 -5.06 -11.69 7.91
C GLY A 46 -3.87 -11.08 8.63
N TYR A 47 -2.67 -11.21 8.07
CA TYR A 47 -1.53 -10.58 8.71
C TYR A 47 -1.53 -9.09 8.46
N VAL A 48 -1.26 -8.33 9.48
CA VAL A 48 -1.22 -6.88 9.39
C VAL A 48 0.21 -6.45 9.14
N ILE A 49 0.41 -5.65 8.11
CA ILE A 49 1.73 -5.22 7.68
C ILE A 49 1.71 -3.71 7.49
N LYS A 50 2.81 -3.06 7.83
CA LYS A 50 2.90 -1.64 7.58
C LYS A 50 3.31 -1.43 6.12
N ALA A 51 2.62 -0.55 5.44
CA ALA A 51 2.90 -0.24 4.04
C ALA A 51 3.10 1.25 3.90
N VAL A 52 4.08 1.65 3.10
CA VAL A 52 4.30 3.07 2.82
C VAL A 52 4.30 3.30 1.32
N TYR A 53 3.79 4.44 0.93
CA TYR A 53 3.70 4.81 -0.48
C TYR A 53 4.26 6.22 -0.63
N PHE A 54 5.24 6.37 -1.52
CA PHE A 54 5.89 7.64 -1.70
C PHE A 54 5.49 8.34 -2.99
N GLY A 55 4.52 7.85 -3.69
CA GLY A 55 4.11 8.44 -4.95
C GLY A 55 3.12 9.59 -4.77
N ASP A 56 2.32 9.81 -5.78
CA ASP A 56 1.38 10.93 -5.78
C ASP A 56 0.15 10.54 -4.99
N ILE A 57 0.05 11.03 -3.77
CA ILE A 57 -1.03 10.63 -2.88
C ILE A 57 -2.36 11.18 -3.35
N ASP A 58 -2.36 12.36 -3.96
CA ASP A 58 -3.61 12.91 -4.47
C ASP A 58 -4.20 12.01 -5.54
N VAL A 59 -3.38 11.47 -6.40
CA VAL A 59 -3.86 10.56 -7.43
C VAL A 59 -4.36 9.28 -6.78
N PHE A 60 -3.66 8.80 -5.76
CA PHE A 60 -4.10 7.62 -5.05
C PHE A 60 -5.47 7.84 -4.41
N GLU A 61 -5.67 9.02 -3.82
CA GLU A 61 -6.96 9.32 -3.21
C GLU A 61 -8.07 9.36 -4.25
N GLU A 62 -7.79 9.93 -5.42
CA GLU A 62 -8.78 9.93 -6.47
C GLU A 62 -9.13 8.53 -6.92
N PHE A 63 -8.13 7.68 -6.98
CA PHE A 63 -8.34 6.28 -7.36
C PHE A 63 -9.28 5.61 -6.37
N VAL A 64 -9.04 5.81 -5.09
CA VAL A 64 -9.87 5.20 -4.06
C VAL A 64 -11.29 5.77 -4.12
N CYS A 65 -11.41 7.08 -4.31
CA CYS A 65 -12.72 7.68 -4.36
C CYS A 65 -13.53 7.21 -5.55
N GLU A 66 -12.86 6.97 -6.66
CA GLU A 66 -13.60 6.53 -7.84
C GLU A 66 -14.13 5.13 -7.69
N ILE A 67 -13.48 4.31 -6.93
CA ILE A 67 -13.87 2.92 -6.83
C ILE A 67 -14.74 2.68 -5.62
N TRP A 68 -14.37 3.22 -4.47
CA TRP A 68 -15.11 2.95 -3.24
C TRP A 68 -15.89 4.15 -2.72
N GLY A 69 -15.55 5.35 -3.15
CA GLY A 69 -16.25 6.56 -2.73
C GLY A 69 -15.50 7.31 -1.66
N ASP A 70 -15.83 8.59 -1.54
CA ASP A 70 -15.17 9.46 -0.58
C ASP A 70 -15.41 8.99 0.84
N SER A 71 -16.57 8.42 1.09
CA SER A 71 -16.88 7.92 2.42
C SER A 71 -15.87 6.87 2.89
N GLU A 72 -15.51 5.95 2.01
CA GLU A 72 -14.55 4.93 2.38
C GLU A 72 -13.16 5.52 2.55
N LEU A 73 -12.81 6.51 1.74
CA LEU A 73 -11.53 7.17 1.88
C LEU A 73 -11.43 7.84 3.25
N GLN A 74 -12.48 8.51 3.68
CA GLN A 74 -12.47 9.16 4.97
C GLN A 74 -12.35 8.13 6.11
N LYS A 75 -13.02 6.99 5.96
CA LYS A 75 -12.93 5.95 6.99
C LYS A 75 -11.50 5.45 7.12
N MET A 76 -10.81 5.34 6.00
CA MET A 76 -9.42 4.89 6.02
C MET A 76 -8.58 5.84 6.86
N TYR A 77 -8.73 7.14 6.66
CA TYR A 77 -7.96 8.11 7.40
C TYR A 77 -8.41 8.22 8.86
N GLN A 78 -9.66 7.87 9.13
CA GLN A 78 -10.17 7.96 10.49
C GLN A 78 -10.01 6.66 11.26
N LYS A 79 -9.33 5.69 10.65
CA LYS A 79 -9.07 4.40 11.30
C LYS A 79 -10.35 3.67 11.60
N GLN A 80 -11.30 3.80 10.70
CA GLN A 80 -12.59 3.13 10.85
C GLN A 80 -12.72 2.00 9.85
N PRO A 81 -13.58 1.03 10.10
CA PRO A 81 -13.77 -0.07 9.18
C PRO A 81 -14.21 0.44 7.82
N ASN A 82 -13.63 -0.10 6.78
CA ASN A 82 -13.94 0.33 5.41
C ASN A 82 -13.90 -0.88 4.50
N GLU A 83 -14.23 -0.64 3.23
CA GLU A 83 -14.30 -1.71 2.26
C GLU A 83 -13.16 -1.66 1.24
N ILE A 84 -12.12 -0.95 1.52
CA ILE A 84 -11.05 -0.77 0.54
C ILE A 84 -10.17 -2.01 0.48
N ASP A 85 -10.16 -2.66 -0.68
CA ASP A 85 -9.40 -3.87 -0.87
C ASP A 85 -8.64 -3.68 -2.18
N ILE A 86 -7.34 -3.57 -2.13
CA ILE A 86 -6.57 -3.08 -3.23
C ILE A 86 -5.36 -3.97 -3.44
N GLY A 87 -4.90 -4.08 -4.64
CA GLY A 87 -3.69 -4.83 -4.93
C GLY A 87 -2.49 -3.93 -4.97
N PHE A 88 -1.38 -4.40 -4.45
CA PHE A 88 -0.14 -3.62 -4.43
C PHE A 88 0.98 -4.38 -5.09
N ALA A 89 1.82 -3.63 -5.79
CA ALA A 89 3.15 -4.12 -6.13
C ALA A 89 4.09 -3.46 -5.15
N TYR A 90 4.97 -4.23 -4.53
CA TYR A 90 5.76 -3.70 -3.44
C TYR A 90 7.06 -4.46 -3.29
N TYR A 91 7.96 -3.90 -2.50
CA TYR A 91 9.13 -4.66 -2.08
C TYR A 91 9.26 -4.52 -0.57
N PRO A 92 9.86 -5.52 0.08
CA PRO A 92 9.98 -5.46 1.53
C PRO A 92 11.13 -4.52 1.94
N SER A 93 11.02 -3.96 3.09
CA SER A 93 12.02 -3.04 3.61
C SER A 93 12.07 -3.19 5.11
N ILE A 94 13.23 -2.92 5.68
CA ILE A 94 13.36 -2.94 7.12
C ILE A 94 13.40 -1.51 7.62
N ASN A 95 12.54 -1.21 8.56
CA ASN A 95 12.50 0.11 9.15
C ASN A 95 13.19 0.02 10.50
N GLU A 96 14.28 0.77 10.69
CA GLU A 96 14.98 0.75 11.93
C GLU A 96 14.74 2.06 12.63
N TYR A 97 14.28 2.01 13.87
CA TYR A 97 14.00 3.24 14.56
C TYR A 97 14.22 2.99 16.01
N GLY A 98 15.07 3.75 16.62
CA GLY A 98 15.32 3.65 18.06
C GLY A 98 15.80 2.29 18.50
N GLY A 99 16.56 1.63 17.66
CA GLY A 99 17.05 0.32 18.02
C GLY A 99 16.11 -0.83 17.68
N ASN A 100 14.91 -0.51 17.22
CA ASN A 100 13.96 -1.53 16.83
C ASN A 100 13.93 -1.70 15.33
N ARG A 101 13.74 -2.91 14.89
CA ARG A 101 13.69 -3.19 13.46
C ARG A 101 12.35 -3.80 13.16
N THR A 102 11.62 -3.23 12.24
CA THR A 102 10.32 -3.76 11.84
C THR A 102 10.27 -3.92 10.35
N LEU A 103 9.56 -4.92 9.91
CA LEU A 103 9.38 -5.16 8.50
C LEU A 103 8.22 -4.31 8.00
N GLN A 104 8.41 -3.69 6.85
CA GLN A 104 7.34 -2.96 6.20
C GLN A 104 7.45 -3.22 4.71
N ILE A 105 6.44 -2.85 3.96
CA ILE A 105 6.50 -2.96 2.52
C ILE A 105 6.44 -1.56 1.92
N VAL A 106 7.15 -1.37 0.82
CA VAL A 106 7.13 -0.10 0.10
C VAL A 106 6.33 -0.34 -1.17
N VAL A 107 5.22 0.36 -1.29
CA VAL A 107 4.31 0.17 -2.40
C VAL A 107 4.82 0.94 -3.60
N THR A 108 4.99 0.27 -4.72
CA THR A 108 5.45 0.93 -5.93
C THR A 108 4.33 1.15 -6.92
N ASP A 109 3.26 0.39 -6.80
CA ASP A 109 2.12 0.56 -7.70
C ASP A 109 0.90 -0.07 -7.04
N TYR A 110 -0.27 0.22 -7.55
CA TYR A 110 -1.50 -0.32 -6.99
C TYR A 110 -2.53 -0.54 -8.09
N CYS A 111 -3.47 -1.41 -7.83
CA CYS A 111 -4.53 -1.66 -8.79
C CYS A 111 -5.71 -2.29 -8.05
N VAL A 112 -6.82 -2.42 -8.74
CA VAL A 112 -7.95 -3.10 -8.18
C VAL A 112 -8.18 -4.36 -8.97
N VAL A 113 -8.42 -5.43 -8.28
CA VAL A 113 -8.72 -6.68 -8.91
C VAL A 113 -10.22 -6.84 -8.89
N HIS A 114 -10.81 -6.85 -10.07
CA HIS A 114 -12.25 -6.99 -10.12
C HIS A 114 -12.63 -8.44 -9.93
N LYS A 115 -13.63 -8.69 -9.08
CA LYS A 115 -14.08 -9.96 -8.95
C LYS A 115 -15.04 -10.18 -9.96
N ASP A 116 -14.87 -11.17 -10.73
CA ASP A 116 -15.81 -11.39 -11.70
C ASP A 116 -16.82 -12.10 -11.17
N ARG A 117 -17.90 -11.95 -11.56
CA ARG A 117 -18.95 -12.57 -11.10
C ARG A 117 -19.49 -13.37 -11.90
#